data_9b0f97914f6a9ef9e402dd8896742a06
#
_entry.id   9b0f97914f6a9ef9e402dd8896742a06
#
_cell.length_a   1.000
_cell.length_b   1.000
_cell.length_c   1.000
_cell.angle_alpha   90.00
_cell.angle_beta   90.00
_cell.angle_gamma   90.00
#
_symmetry.space_group_name_H-M   'P 1'
#
loop_
_entity.id
_entity.type
_entity.pdbx_description
1 polymer ?
#
loop_
_entity_poly.entity_id
_entity_poly.type
_entity_poly.pdbx_seq_one_letter_code
_entity_poly.pdbx_strand_id
1 'polypeptide(L)'
;MFYGLSNFFKNILPKRLFYRALLIVAIPVIVLQLVITIVFFDSLWIKTNKGMTRALINEVKTFIEVYKDEIYNKDEITNLFSIYQDLNIEYVDNEKFDYEYDERWFSPIDRTLRRELKSRFQSEKFWFDTTGYKELIDLRIKYKSGYFKFLVPKDRVTSSSARIFALWITVPAIIMVFISLIFLKNQTRPITNLAKAAAKFGRGEEVEEFKPSGASEIRLAGYEFDRMRKRIKRHLNQRSEMLSGISHDLRTPLTRMKLQIAFIKDKQLALSLIHI
;
A
#
# COMPACT_ATOMS: atom_id res chain seq x y z
N MET A 1 17.99 -3.58 25.95
CA MET A 1 17.22 -2.64 25.14
C MET A 1 16.25 -3.31 24.13
N PHE A 2 16.39 -4.59 23.78
CA PHE A 2 15.51 -5.31 22.83
C PHE A 2 14.17 -5.80 23.40
N TYR A 3 14.02 -5.94 24.73
CA TYR A 3 12.78 -6.46 25.35
C TYR A 3 11.58 -5.49 25.27
N GLY A 4 11.80 -4.18 25.27
CA GLY A 4 10.73 -3.18 25.14
C GLY A 4 10.11 -3.12 23.73
N LEU A 5 10.93 -3.27 22.69
CA LEU A 5 10.44 -3.33 21.30
C LEU A 5 9.59 -4.58 21.04
N SER A 6 9.97 -5.72 21.60
CA SER A 6 9.22 -6.99 21.45
C SER A 6 7.79 -6.89 21.99
N ASN A 7 7.58 -6.22 23.14
CA ASN A 7 6.26 -6.03 23.71
C ASN A 7 5.40 -4.99 22.96
N PHE A 8 6.03 -3.94 22.44
CA PHE A 8 5.36 -2.95 21.60
C PHE A 8 4.83 -3.58 20.29
N PHE A 9 5.67 -4.38 19.63
CA PHE A 9 5.26 -5.10 18.41
C PHE A 9 4.20 -6.17 18.70
N LYS A 10 4.21 -6.84 19.85
CA LYS A 10 3.19 -7.83 20.21
C LYS A 10 1.80 -7.25 20.35
N ASN A 11 1.66 -6.01 20.82
CA ASN A 11 0.37 -5.36 21.01
C ASN A 11 -0.20 -4.74 19.73
N ILE A 12 0.66 -4.34 18.79
CA ILE A 12 0.25 -3.71 17.51
C ILE A 12 0.00 -4.76 16.42
N LEU A 13 0.69 -5.92 16.49
CA LEU A 13 0.53 -6.95 15.46
C LEU A 13 -0.81 -7.68 15.59
N PRO A 14 -1.58 -7.78 14.50
CA PRO A 14 -2.85 -8.51 14.48
C PRO A 14 -2.64 -9.98 14.84
N LYS A 15 -3.59 -10.57 15.56
CA LYS A 15 -3.51 -11.96 16.04
C LYS A 15 -3.50 -13.02 14.94
N ARG A 16 -4.03 -12.70 13.75
CA ARG A 16 -4.12 -13.64 12.62
C ARG A 16 -2.81 -13.70 11.85
N LEU A 17 -2.33 -14.91 11.53
CA LEU A 17 -1.10 -15.18 10.80
C LEU A 17 -1.02 -14.40 9.47
N PHE A 18 -2.12 -14.38 8.71
CA PHE A 18 -2.21 -13.65 7.44
C PHE A 18 -1.82 -12.18 7.57
N TYR A 19 -2.39 -11.46 8.53
CA TYR A 19 -2.10 -10.03 8.70
C TYR A 19 -0.68 -9.74 9.20
N ARG A 20 -0.11 -10.67 10.01
CA ARG A 20 1.31 -10.55 10.41
C ARG A 20 2.24 -10.68 9.22
N ALA A 21 2.04 -11.71 8.41
CA ALA A 21 2.83 -11.93 7.21
C ALA A 21 2.63 -10.81 6.18
N LEU A 22 1.40 -10.27 6.06
CA LEU A 22 1.12 -9.09 5.24
C LEU A 22 1.93 -7.88 5.67
N LEU A 23 1.97 -7.58 6.97
CA LEU A 23 2.74 -6.44 7.48
C LEU A 23 4.24 -6.59 7.24
N ILE A 24 4.78 -7.81 7.36
CA ILE A 24 6.20 -8.10 7.10
C ILE A 24 6.56 -7.81 5.64
N VAL A 25 5.67 -8.05 4.70
CA VAL A 25 5.91 -7.81 3.27
C VAL A 25 5.54 -6.38 2.86
N ALA A 26 4.39 -5.87 3.32
CA ALA A 26 3.85 -4.59 2.88
C ALA A 26 4.62 -3.40 3.47
N ILE A 27 5.01 -3.45 4.75
CA ILE A 27 5.70 -2.31 5.39
C ILE A 27 7.02 -1.96 4.68
N PRO A 28 7.96 -2.90 4.44
CA PRO A 28 9.19 -2.58 3.72
C PRO A 28 8.95 -2.01 2.32
N VAL A 29 7.97 -2.54 1.59
CA VAL A 29 7.63 -2.05 0.24
C VAL A 29 7.08 -0.63 0.30
N ILE A 30 6.16 -0.35 1.24
CA ILE A 30 5.58 0.99 1.43
C ILE A 30 6.66 2.00 1.85
N VAL A 31 7.53 1.62 2.80
CA VAL A 31 8.62 2.49 3.27
C VAL A 31 9.59 2.78 2.12
N LEU A 32 10.01 1.76 1.38
CA LEU A 32 10.88 1.92 0.22
C LEU A 32 10.24 2.82 -0.83
N GLN A 33 8.98 2.60 -1.16
CA GLN A 33 8.22 3.42 -2.11
C GLN A 33 8.15 4.89 -1.65
N LEU A 34 7.90 5.12 -0.36
CA LEU A 34 7.83 6.45 0.21
C LEU A 34 9.18 7.17 0.12
N VAL A 35 10.27 6.48 0.47
CA VAL A 35 11.63 7.03 0.38
C VAL A 35 11.97 7.38 -1.07
N ILE A 36 11.75 6.48 -2.02
CA ILE A 36 11.99 6.73 -3.44
C ILE A 36 11.17 7.92 -3.92
N THR A 37 9.89 7.99 -3.56
CA THR A 37 9.00 9.08 -3.96
C THR A 37 9.49 10.43 -3.42
N ILE A 38 9.87 10.50 -2.14
CA ILE A 38 10.38 11.74 -1.53
C ILE A 38 11.68 12.17 -2.19
N VAL A 39 12.66 11.26 -2.32
CA VAL A 39 13.96 11.56 -2.92
C VAL A 39 13.82 11.99 -4.38
N PHE A 40 12.97 11.32 -5.14
CA PHE A 40 12.70 11.69 -6.53
C PHE A 40 12.05 13.07 -6.62
N PHE A 41 11.02 13.33 -5.82
CA PHE A 41 10.31 14.61 -5.84
C PHE A 41 11.22 15.78 -5.49
N ASP A 42 12.02 15.65 -4.44
CA ASP A 42 12.94 16.70 -4.00
C ASP A 42 14.15 16.85 -4.94
N SER A 43 14.81 15.77 -5.27
CA SER A 43 16.07 15.83 -6.02
C SER A 43 15.92 16.05 -7.52
N LEU A 44 14.94 15.43 -8.14
CA LEU A 44 14.76 15.53 -9.59
C LEU A 44 13.73 16.58 -9.98
N TRP A 45 12.51 16.44 -9.48
CA TRP A 45 11.42 17.29 -9.94
C TRP A 45 11.60 18.77 -9.53
N ILE A 46 11.89 19.04 -8.24
CA ILE A 46 12.07 20.41 -7.76
C ILE A 46 13.32 21.06 -8.37
N LYS A 47 14.44 20.34 -8.42
CA LYS A 47 15.69 20.89 -8.98
C LYS A 47 15.59 21.12 -10.48
N THR A 48 15.00 20.18 -11.23
CA THR A 48 14.82 20.32 -12.69
C THR A 48 13.90 21.50 -13.01
N ASN A 49 12.73 21.58 -12.37
CA ASN A 49 11.82 22.69 -12.61
C ASN A 49 12.41 24.04 -12.20
N LYS A 50 13.17 24.09 -11.11
CA LYS A 50 13.91 25.29 -10.71
C LYS A 50 14.96 25.69 -11.76
N GLY A 51 15.69 24.73 -12.31
CA GLY A 51 16.66 24.97 -13.39
C GLY A 51 16.00 25.52 -14.65
N MET A 52 14.90 24.90 -15.10
CA MET A 52 14.13 25.32 -16.27
C MET A 52 13.53 26.72 -16.07
N THR A 53 12.89 26.96 -14.93
CA THR A 53 12.34 28.28 -14.58
C THR A 53 13.43 29.36 -14.56
N ARG A 54 14.60 29.04 -13.98
CA ARG A 54 15.74 30.00 -13.95
C ARG A 54 16.26 30.31 -15.35
N ALA A 55 16.36 29.32 -16.23
CA ALA A 55 16.76 29.51 -17.61
C ALA A 55 15.79 30.46 -18.33
N LEU A 56 14.49 30.20 -18.25
CA LEU A 56 13.46 31.04 -18.82
C LEU A 56 13.53 32.50 -18.32
N ILE A 57 13.64 32.69 -17.01
CA ILE A 57 13.69 34.04 -16.43
C ILE A 57 14.98 34.79 -16.83
N ASN A 58 16.09 34.07 -16.98
CA ASN A 58 17.31 34.69 -17.52
C ASN A 58 17.12 35.11 -18.97
N GLU A 59 16.47 34.32 -19.82
CA GLU A 59 16.17 34.68 -21.22
C GLU A 59 15.28 35.90 -21.30
N VAL A 60 14.19 35.95 -20.48
CA VAL A 60 13.32 37.12 -20.39
C VAL A 60 14.09 38.35 -19.92
N LYS A 61 14.99 38.20 -18.97
CA LYS A 61 15.83 39.30 -18.48
C LYS A 61 16.78 39.79 -19.57
N THR A 62 17.43 38.86 -20.27
CA THR A 62 18.33 39.17 -21.39
C THR A 62 17.59 39.91 -22.51
N PHE A 63 16.37 39.44 -22.85
CA PHE A 63 15.54 40.17 -23.82
C PHE A 63 15.29 41.63 -23.40
N ILE A 64 14.88 41.85 -22.13
CA ILE A 64 14.61 43.23 -21.65
C ILE A 64 15.89 44.08 -21.63
N GLU A 65 17.06 43.52 -21.32
CA GLU A 65 18.32 44.22 -21.33
C GLU A 65 18.75 44.61 -22.77
N VAL A 66 18.65 43.65 -23.69
CA VAL A 66 18.98 43.91 -25.13
C VAL A 66 17.98 44.90 -25.76
N TYR A 67 16.66 44.79 -25.39
CA TYR A 67 15.66 45.73 -25.88
C TYR A 67 15.84 47.18 -25.38
N LYS A 68 16.51 47.35 -24.23
CA LYS A 68 16.89 48.68 -23.71
C LYS A 68 17.99 49.33 -24.50
N ASP A 69 18.83 48.52 -25.15
CA ASP A 69 19.96 49.02 -25.91
C ASP A 69 19.44 49.59 -27.24
N GLU A 70 19.70 50.88 -27.48
CA GLU A 70 19.22 51.61 -28.67
C GLU A 70 19.94 51.23 -29.96
N ILE A 71 20.96 50.38 -29.86
CA ILE A 71 21.82 49.96 -30.99
C ILE A 71 21.04 49.01 -31.95
N TYR A 72 20.11 48.27 -31.45
CA TYR A 72 19.42 47.21 -32.20
C TYR A 72 17.99 47.62 -32.60
N ASN A 73 17.57 47.12 -33.76
CA ASN A 73 16.17 47.29 -34.23
C ASN A 73 15.24 46.45 -33.34
N LYS A 74 14.25 47.09 -32.72
CA LYS A 74 13.33 46.48 -31.77
C LYS A 74 12.50 45.33 -32.38
N ASP A 75 12.09 45.48 -33.63
CA ASP A 75 11.33 44.46 -34.35
C ASP A 75 12.18 43.22 -34.66
N GLU A 76 13.44 43.41 -35.00
CA GLU A 76 14.38 42.30 -35.22
C GLU A 76 14.67 41.53 -33.94
N ILE A 77 14.87 42.20 -32.80
CA ILE A 77 15.07 41.55 -31.50
C ILE A 77 13.86 40.73 -31.12
N THR A 78 12.66 41.29 -31.25
CA THR A 78 11.41 40.58 -30.91
C THR A 78 11.22 39.34 -31.79
N ASN A 79 11.49 39.46 -33.08
CA ASN A 79 11.44 38.34 -34.02
C ASN A 79 12.49 37.26 -33.72
N LEU A 80 13.73 37.64 -33.43
CA LEU A 80 14.81 36.71 -33.07
C LEU A 80 14.45 35.90 -31.82
N PHE A 81 14.01 36.56 -30.76
CA PHE A 81 13.62 35.86 -29.53
C PHE A 81 12.33 35.00 -29.70
N SER A 82 11.41 35.44 -30.55
CA SER A 82 10.22 34.64 -30.89
C SER A 82 10.61 33.37 -31.65
N ILE A 83 11.48 33.43 -32.64
CA ILE A 83 11.85 32.30 -33.49
C ILE A 83 12.80 31.32 -32.76
N TYR A 84 13.84 31.83 -32.08
CA TYR A 84 14.85 30.98 -31.45
C TYR A 84 14.55 30.52 -30.06
N GLN A 85 13.67 31.24 -29.35
CA GLN A 85 13.37 30.99 -27.93
C GLN A 85 11.91 30.57 -27.66
N ASP A 86 11.06 30.41 -28.68
CA ASP A 86 9.62 30.12 -28.53
C ASP A 86 8.93 31.07 -27.53
N LEU A 87 9.36 32.31 -27.49
CA LEU A 87 8.79 33.36 -26.66
C LEU A 87 7.84 34.20 -27.50
N ASN A 88 6.54 34.04 -27.34
CA ASN A 88 5.58 34.96 -27.92
C ASN A 88 5.56 36.24 -27.11
N ILE A 89 6.13 37.32 -27.66
CA ILE A 89 6.40 38.57 -26.98
C ILE A 89 5.53 39.67 -27.59
N GLU A 90 4.75 40.33 -26.74
CA GLU A 90 3.89 41.47 -27.11
C GLU A 90 4.19 42.64 -26.16
N TYR A 91 4.39 43.85 -26.72
CA TYR A 91 4.49 45.06 -25.90
C TYR A 91 3.13 45.76 -25.87
N VAL A 92 2.60 45.97 -24.66
CA VAL A 92 1.33 46.62 -24.44
C VAL A 92 1.60 47.99 -23.79
N ASP A 93 1.21 49.06 -24.50
CA ASP A 93 1.42 50.44 -24.03
C ASP A 93 0.17 50.99 -23.32
N ASN A 94 0.35 51.81 -22.27
CA ASN A 94 -0.69 52.54 -21.57
C ASN A 94 -1.83 51.74 -20.93
N GLU A 95 -1.70 50.45 -20.74
CA GLU A 95 -2.66 49.63 -20.00
C GLU A 95 -2.32 49.59 -18.52
N LYS A 96 -3.34 49.65 -17.65
CA LYS A 96 -3.13 49.49 -16.19
C LYS A 96 -2.56 48.10 -15.92
N PHE A 97 -1.39 48.08 -15.36
CA PHE A 97 -0.78 46.83 -14.92
C PHE A 97 -1.56 46.29 -13.72
N ASP A 98 -2.29 45.22 -13.92
CA ASP A 98 -3.10 44.59 -12.87
C ASP A 98 -2.21 43.75 -11.95
N TYR A 99 -2.26 44.03 -10.66
CA TYR A 99 -1.44 43.39 -9.64
C TYR A 99 -2.22 42.32 -8.85
N GLU A 100 -3.49 42.10 -9.17
CA GLU A 100 -4.27 41.04 -8.51
C GLU A 100 -3.75 39.69 -8.87
N TYR A 101 -3.19 39.02 -7.85
CA TYR A 101 -2.69 37.65 -7.96
C TYR A 101 -3.77 36.68 -7.49
N ASP A 102 -4.20 35.80 -8.37
CA ASP A 102 -4.93 34.60 -7.98
C ASP A 102 -3.92 33.49 -7.60
N GLU A 103 -3.45 33.58 -6.33
CA GLU A 103 -2.37 32.72 -5.85
C GLU A 103 -2.86 31.33 -5.51
N ARG A 104 -2.48 30.34 -6.29
CA ARG A 104 -2.58 28.93 -5.90
C ARG A 104 -1.44 28.54 -4.96
N TRP A 105 -1.71 28.63 -3.67
CA TRP A 105 -0.73 28.36 -2.61
C TRP A 105 -0.12 26.96 -2.69
N PHE A 106 -0.84 25.99 -3.26
CA PHE A 106 -0.40 24.61 -3.42
C PHE A 106 0.30 24.29 -4.75
N SER A 107 0.44 25.24 -5.67
CA SER A 107 1.13 25.04 -6.94
C SER A 107 2.65 25.18 -6.76
N PRO A 108 3.43 24.07 -6.92
CA PRO A 108 4.89 24.13 -6.85
C PRO A 108 5.49 25.00 -7.98
N ILE A 109 4.81 25.08 -9.13
CA ILE A 109 5.18 25.89 -10.28
C ILE A 109 5.14 27.36 -9.91
N ASP A 110 3.99 27.82 -9.37
CA ASP A 110 3.77 29.23 -9.02
C ASP A 110 4.78 29.67 -7.95
N ARG A 111 5.07 28.78 -6.98
CA ARG A 111 6.07 29.04 -5.95
C ARG A 111 7.47 29.20 -6.51
N THR A 112 7.86 28.35 -7.48
CA THR A 112 9.19 28.39 -8.10
C THR A 112 9.32 29.61 -8.98
N LEU A 113 8.32 29.88 -9.82
CA LEU A 113 8.26 31.03 -10.73
C LEU A 113 8.36 32.34 -9.93
N ARG A 114 7.57 32.48 -8.89
CA ARG A 114 7.62 33.66 -8.01
C ARG A 114 8.99 33.85 -7.36
N ARG A 115 9.60 32.79 -6.84
CA ARG A 115 10.90 32.86 -6.18
C ARG A 115 11.97 33.33 -7.15
N GLU A 116 12.02 32.79 -8.36
CA GLU A 116 13.01 33.17 -9.37
C GLU A 116 12.72 34.58 -9.94
N LEU A 117 11.45 34.95 -10.14
CA LEU A 117 11.06 36.31 -10.54
C LEU A 117 11.45 37.34 -9.48
N LYS A 118 11.14 37.11 -8.21
CA LYS A 118 11.54 38.00 -7.11
C LYS A 118 13.05 38.16 -7.00
N SER A 119 13.81 37.12 -7.32
CA SER A 119 15.29 37.18 -7.28
C SER A 119 15.88 38.04 -8.41
N ARG A 120 15.18 38.21 -9.53
CA ARG A 120 15.67 38.92 -10.73
C ARG A 120 14.99 40.26 -10.98
N PHE A 121 13.72 40.36 -10.58
CA PHE A 121 12.89 41.57 -10.71
C PHE A 121 12.34 41.97 -9.36
N GLN A 122 12.12 43.27 -9.14
CA GLN A 122 11.43 43.77 -7.94
C GLN A 122 9.96 43.33 -7.95
N SER A 123 9.37 43.02 -6.80
CA SER A 123 8.02 42.50 -6.66
C SER A 123 6.91 43.27 -7.38
N GLU A 124 7.06 44.57 -7.51
CA GLU A 124 6.09 45.46 -8.17
C GLU A 124 6.23 45.52 -9.70
N LYS A 125 7.17 44.80 -10.28
CA LYS A 125 7.50 44.87 -11.71
C LYS A 125 7.10 43.67 -12.51
N PHE A 126 6.48 42.67 -11.91
CA PHE A 126 6.06 41.45 -12.63
C PHE A 126 4.72 40.94 -12.15
N TRP A 127 4.04 40.29 -13.06
CA TRP A 127 2.82 39.51 -12.83
C TRP A 127 2.88 38.24 -13.67
N PHE A 128 2.25 37.14 -13.21
CA PHE A 128 2.15 35.92 -13.99
C PHE A 128 0.86 35.18 -13.68
N ASP A 129 0.33 34.48 -14.69
CA ASP A 129 -0.78 33.55 -14.57
C ASP A 129 -0.45 32.20 -15.23
N THR A 130 -0.65 31.13 -14.47
CA THR A 130 -0.43 29.77 -14.92
C THR A 130 -1.74 29.02 -15.21
N THR A 131 -2.90 29.67 -15.04
CA THR A 131 -4.23 29.08 -15.14
C THR A 131 -5.03 29.50 -16.38
N GLY A 132 -4.92 30.74 -16.77
CA GLY A 132 -5.75 31.32 -17.84
C GLY A 132 -5.64 30.58 -19.16
N TYR A 133 -4.48 29.96 -19.45
CA TYR A 133 -4.27 29.15 -20.63
C TYR A 133 -3.93 27.72 -20.26
N LYS A 134 -4.43 26.74 -21.05
CA LYS A 134 -4.22 25.32 -20.79
C LYS A 134 -2.74 24.91 -20.87
N GLU A 135 -2.02 25.41 -21.88
CA GLU A 135 -0.64 25.01 -22.19
C GLU A 135 0.38 26.15 -22.14
N LEU A 136 -0.06 27.37 -21.91
CA LEU A 136 0.78 28.54 -21.85
C LEU A 136 0.76 29.18 -20.45
N ILE A 137 1.82 29.91 -20.14
CA ILE A 137 1.94 30.80 -18.97
C ILE A 137 1.94 32.22 -19.49
N ASP A 138 1.10 33.07 -18.94
CA ASP A 138 1.12 34.52 -19.19
C ASP A 138 2.06 35.15 -18.16
N LEU A 139 3.17 35.69 -18.62
CA LEU A 139 4.14 36.39 -17.81
C LEU A 139 4.22 37.84 -18.27
N ARG A 140 3.97 38.79 -17.37
CA ARG A 140 4.00 40.22 -17.66
C ARG A 140 5.06 40.91 -16.83
N ILE A 141 5.86 41.74 -17.50
CA ILE A 141 6.93 42.51 -16.84
C ILE A 141 6.82 43.98 -17.21
N LYS A 142 6.73 44.82 -16.19
CA LYS A 142 6.59 46.27 -16.36
C LYS A 142 7.82 46.86 -17.01
N TYR A 143 7.62 47.67 -18.08
CA TYR A 143 8.66 48.37 -18.79
C TYR A 143 8.18 49.76 -19.21
N LYS A 144 8.86 50.81 -18.75
CA LYS A 144 8.50 52.27 -18.99
C LYS A 144 7.00 52.52 -18.66
N SER A 145 6.22 53.00 -19.67
CA SER A 145 4.79 53.33 -19.53
C SER A 145 3.86 52.11 -19.67
N GLY A 146 4.36 50.98 -20.20
CA GLY A 146 3.57 49.77 -20.45
C GLY A 146 4.20 48.51 -19.82
N TYR A 147 3.94 47.37 -20.42
CA TYR A 147 4.50 46.09 -20.01
C TYR A 147 4.75 45.18 -21.21
N PHE A 148 5.71 44.29 -21.04
CA PHE A 148 5.91 43.16 -21.95
C PHE A 148 5.07 41.98 -21.48
N LYS A 149 4.31 41.40 -22.39
CA LYS A 149 3.57 40.16 -22.21
C LYS A 149 4.32 39.05 -22.91
N PHE A 150 4.69 38.02 -22.14
CA PHE A 150 5.35 36.81 -22.64
C PHE A 150 4.39 35.65 -22.49
N LEU A 151 3.98 35.03 -23.60
CA LEU A 151 3.25 33.79 -23.59
C LEU A 151 4.23 32.63 -23.79
N VAL A 152 4.45 31.86 -22.73
CA VAL A 152 5.50 30.82 -22.66
C VAL A 152 4.85 29.45 -22.49
N PRO A 153 5.27 28.44 -23.28
CA PRO A 153 4.79 27.07 -23.08
C PRO A 153 5.11 26.55 -21.67
N LYS A 154 4.13 25.89 -21.04
CA LYS A 154 4.31 25.31 -19.69
C LYS A 154 5.42 24.30 -19.62
N ASP A 155 5.72 23.62 -20.73
CA ASP A 155 6.80 22.64 -20.83
C ASP A 155 8.20 23.25 -20.62
N ARG A 156 8.33 24.57 -20.78
CA ARG A 156 9.58 25.30 -20.48
C ARG A 156 9.80 25.55 -18.98
N VAL A 157 8.79 25.34 -18.17
CA VAL A 157 8.84 25.56 -16.71
C VAL A 157 8.64 24.26 -15.94
N THR A 158 7.95 23.29 -16.55
CA THR A 158 7.65 21.99 -15.95
C THR A 158 8.06 20.85 -16.83
N SER A 159 8.77 19.90 -16.25
CA SER A 159 9.05 18.63 -16.92
C SER A 159 7.87 17.67 -16.79
N SER A 160 7.30 17.25 -17.92
CA SER A 160 6.29 16.19 -17.97
C SER A 160 6.86 14.81 -17.60
N SER A 161 8.18 14.64 -17.71
CA SER A 161 8.89 13.40 -17.33
C SER A 161 8.66 12.99 -15.88
N ALA A 162 8.42 13.95 -14.99
CA ALA A 162 8.15 13.66 -13.57
C ALA A 162 6.86 12.86 -13.36
N ARG A 163 5.79 13.15 -14.11
CA ARG A 163 4.51 12.42 -14.02
C ARG A 163 4.67 10.98 -14.51
N ILE A 164 5.37 10.82 -15.63
CA ILE A 164 5.65 9.52 -16.22
C ILE A 164 6.47 8.68 -15.24
N PHE A 165 7.53 9.25 -14.66
CA PHE A 165 8.39 8.56 -13.71
C PHE A 165 7.63 8.16 -12.42
N ALA A 166 6.77 9.03 -11.89
CA ALA A 166 5.93 8.70 -10.74
C ALA A 166 5.02 7.48 -11.03
N LEU A 167 4.41 7.42 -12.23
CA LEU A 167 3.63 6.26 -12.67
C LEU A 167 4.49 5.00 -12.79
N TRP A 168 5.66 5.10 -13.38
CA TRP A 168 6.59 3.97 -13.56
C TRP A 168 7.06 3.34 -12.25
N ILE A 169 7.16 4.11 -11.18
CA ILE A 169 7.51 3.60 -9.86
C ILE A 169 6.29 3.09 -9.10
N THR A 170 5.16 3.82 -9.17
CA THR A 170 3.98 3.51 -8.37
C THR A 170 3.23 2.28 -8.88
N VAL A 171 3.07 2.14 -10.20
CA VAL A 171 2.32 1.02 -10.80
C VAL A 171 2.98 -0.34 -10.49
N PRO A 172 4.29 -0.56 -10.70
CA PRO A 172 4.95 -1.81 -10.32
C PRO A 172 4.87 -2.10 -8.82
N ALA A 173 4.98 -1.08 -7.96
CA ALA A 173 4.85 -1.27 -6.51
C ALA A 173 3.46 -1.77 -6.11
N ILE A 174 2.40 -1.22 -6.68
CA ILE A 174 1.03 -1.68 -6.46
C ILE A 174 0.86 -3.12 -6.95
N ILE A 175 1.37 -3.45 -8.13
CA ILE A 175 1.33 -4.80 -8.69
C ILE A 175 2.06 -5.79 -7.77
N MET A 176 3.26 -5.45 -7.28
CA MET A 176 4.02 -6.27 -6.34
C MET A 176 3.26 -6.53 -5.03
N VAL A 177 2.62 -5.51 -4.47
CA VAL A 177 1.79 -5.67 -3.27
C VAL A 177 0.60 -6.60 -3.56
N PHE A 178 -0.07 -6.42 -4.68
CA PHE A 178 -1.21 -7.24 -5.08
C PHE A 178 -0.83 -8.71 -5.27
N ILE A 179 0.28 -8.98 -5.98
CA ILE A 179 0.83 -10.33 -6.14
C ILE A 179 1.15 -10.94 -4.77
N SER A 180 1.84 -10.19 -3.90
CA SER A 180 2.19 -10.64 -2.55
C SER A 180 0.96 -11.01 -1.72
N LEU A 181 -0.14 -10.25 -1.83
CA LEU A 181 -1.42 -10.56 -1.17
C LEU A 181 -2.00 -11.90 -1.61
N ILE A 182 -1.99 -12.18 -2.92
CA ILE A 182 -2.48 -13.44 -3.48
C ILE A 182 -1.64 -14.62 -2.97
N PHE A 183 -0.31 -14.51 -3.08
CA PHE A 183 0.61 -15.55 -2.62
C PHE A 183 0.45 -15.82 -1.12
N LEU A 184 0.40 -14.77 -0.32
CA LEU A 184 0.26 -14.87 1.12
C LEU A 184 -1.06 -15.55 1.53
N LYS A 185 -2.17 -15.19 0.87
CA LYS A 185 -3.47 -15.83 1.08
C LYS A 185 -3.41 -17.32 0.74
N ASN A 186 -2.76 -17.68 -0.37
CA ASN A 186 -2.62 -19.07 -0.79
C ASN A 186 -1.74 -19.89 0.16
N GLN A 187 -0.70 -19.30 0.74
CA GLN A 187 0.17 -19.97 1.70
C GLN A 187 -0.44 -20.12 3.09
N THR A 188 -1.19 -19.14 3.56
CA THR A 188 -1.77 -19.17 4.92
C THR A 188 -3.04 -19.99 5.02
N ARG A 189 -3.80 -20.13 3.93
CA ARG A 189 -5.05 -20.90 3.89
C ARG A 189 -4.87 -22.39 4.28
N PRO A 190 -3.91 -23.15 3.75
CA PRO A 190 -3.68 -24.54 4.14
C PRO A 190 -3.32 -24.69 5.62
N ILE A 191 -2.49 -23.80 6.16
CA ILE A 191 -2.10 -23.81 7.57
C ILE A 191 -3.30 -23.60 8.48
N THR A 192 -4.16 -22.63 8.16
CA THR A 192 -5.38 -22.37 8.92
C THR A 192 -6.37 -23.52 8.81
N ASN A 193 -6.46 -24.18 7.67
CA ASN A 193 -7.32 -25.36 7.50
C ASN A 193 -6.84 -26.54 8.33
N LEU A 194 -5.53 -26.80 8.36
CA LEU A 194 -4.94 -27.83 9.22
C LEU A 194 -5.19 -27.54 10.71
N ALA A 195 -4.98 -26.31 11.14
CA ALA A 195 -5.24 -25.90 12.52
C ALA A 195 -6.72 -26.06 12.92
N LYS A 196 -7.65 -25.71 12.01
CA LYS A 196 -9.09 -25.91 12.23
C LYS A 196 -9.47 -27.39 12.31
N ALA A 197 -8.91 -28.23 11.42
CA ALA A 197 -9.14 -29.67 11.45
C ALA A 197 -8.63 -30.29 12.76
N ALA A 198 -7.43 -29.89 13.20
CA ALA A 198 -6.87 -30.33 14.46
C ALA A 198 -7.73 -29.90 15.67
N ALA A 199 -8.21 -28.67 15.68
CA ALA A 199 -9.08 -28.17 16.74
C ALA A 199 -10.45 -28.90 16.78
N LYS A 200 -11.06 -29.17 15.63
CA LYS A 200 -12.29 -29.95 15.55
C LYS A 200 -12.09 -31.38 16.10
N PHE A 201 -11.04 -32.06 15.64
CA PHE A 201 -10.71 -33.39 16.11
C PHE A 201 -10.44 -33.44 17.63
N GLY A 202 -9.72 -32.44 18.16
CA GLY A 202 -9.46 -32.33 19.61
C GLY A 202 -10.72 -32.13 20.46
N ARG A 203 -11.79 -31.58 19.89
CA ARG A 203 -13.11 -31.49 20.56
C ARG A 203 -13.98 -32.74 20.38
N GLY A 204 -13.47 -33.78 19.71
CA GLY A 204 -14.28 -34.98 19.42
C GLY A 204 -15.26 -34.82 18.27
N GLU A 205 -15.24 -33.69 17.56
CA GLU A 205 -16.10 -33.45 16.40
C GLU A 205 -15.62 -34.29 15.21
N GLU A 206 -16.55 -34.76 14.41
CA GLU A 206 -16.20 -35.50 13.19
C GLU A 206 -15.57 -34.54 12.16
N VAL A 207 -14.35 -34.83 11.74
CA VAL A 207 -13.65 -34.14 10.68
C VAL A 207 -13.90 -34.90 9.40
N GLU A 208 -14.85 -34.43 8.58
CA GLU A 208 -15.05 -34.91 7.24
C GLU A 208 -13.76 -34.74 6.41
N GLU A 209 -13.70 -35.30 5.20
CA GLU A 209 -12.50 -35.34 4.35
C GLU A 209 -11.51 -34.15 4.48
N PHE A 210 -10.50 -34.32 5.33
CA PHE A 210 -9.37 -33.37 5.35
C PHE A 210 -8.43 -33.69 4.20
N LYS A 211 -8.34 -32.77 3.22
CA LYS A 211 -7.42 -32.89 2.07
C LYS A 211 -6.20 -32.01 2.31
N PRO A 212 -5.01 -32.59 2.59
CA PRO A 212 -3.77 -31.84 2.72
C PRO A 212 -3.45 -31.05 1.46
N SER A 213 -3.17 -29.75 1.60
CA SER A 213 -2.90 -28.83 0.50
C SER A 213 -1.82 -27.82 0.87
N GLY A 214 -1.32 -27.09 -0.10
CA GLY A 214 -0.29 -26.07 0.08
C GLY A 214 1.11 -26.52 -0.24
N ALA A 215 2.13 -25.84 0.31
CA ALA A 215 3.54 -26.17 0.15
C ALA A 215 3.86 -27.59 0.63
N SER A 216 4.95 -28.17 0.14
CA SER A 216 5.35 -29.56 0.43
C SER A 216 5.36 -29.88 1.93
N GLU A 217 5.92 -28.98 2.74
CA GLU A 217 6.06 -29.14 4.19
C GLU A 217 4.70 -29.11 4.90
N ILE A 218 3.82 -28.20 4.49
CA ILE A 218 2.46 -28.07 5.05
C ILE A 218 1.61 -29.28 4.64
N ARG A 219 1.76 -29.74 3.42
CA ARG A 219 1.07 -30.92 2.89
C ARG A 219 1.54 -32.17 3.63
N LEU A 220 2.85 -32.33 3.86
CA LEU A 220 3.40 -33.43 4.66
C LEU A 220 2.84 -33.40 6.09
N ALA A 221 2.85 -32.27 6.76
CA ALA A 221 2.26 -32.13 8.09
C ALA A 221 0.76 -32.49 8.08
N GLY A 222 0.05 -32.14 7.02
CA GLY A 222 -1.35 -32.52 6.83
C GLY A 222 -1.57 -34.03 6.68
N TYR A 223 -0.70 -34.71 5.93
CA TYR A 223 -0.75 -36.16 5.82
C TYR A 223 -0.46 -36.91 7.14
N GLU A 224 0.55 -36.43 7.89
CA GLU A 224 0.86 -37.02 9.20
C GLU A 224 -0.25 -36.76 10.23
N PHE A 225 -0.87 -35.60 10.20
CA PHE A 225 -2.07 -35.34 11.01
C PHE A 225 -3.22 -36.29 10.64
N ASP A 226 -3.52 -36.52 9.36
CA ASP A 226 -4.58 -37.42 8.93
C ASP A 226 -4.29 -38.88 9.32
N ARG A 227 -3.04 -39.33 9.21
CA ARG A 227 -2.58 -40.63 9.66
C ARG A 227 -2.76 -40.81 11.17
N MET A 228 -2.37 -39.80 11.97
CA MET A 228 -2.55 -39.82 13.42
C MET A 228 -4.04 -39.85 13.78
N ARG A 229 -4.88 -39.05 13.16
CA ARG A 229 -6.34 -39.01 13.36
C ARG A 229 -6.98 -40.37 13.11
N LYS A 230 -6.65 -41.00 11.97
CA LYS A 230 -7.16 -42.32 11.61
C LYS A 230 -6.74 -43.39 12.62
N ARG A 231 -5.50 -43.35 13.12
CA ARG A 231 -5.02 -44.26 14.16
C ARG A 231 -5.78 -44.12 15.47
N ILE A 232 -5.93 -42.90 15.94
CA ILE A 232 -6.68 -42.59 17.18
C ILE A 232 -8.16 -43.06 17.06
N LYS A 233 -8.83 -42.71 15.94
CA LYS A 233 -10.23 -43.16 15.71
C LYS A 233 -10.33 -44.69 15.74
N ARG A 234 -9.39 -45.45 15.14
CA ARG A 234 -9.34 -46.88 15.20
C ARG A 234 -9.19 -47.42 16.62
N HIS A 235 -8.30 -46.85 17.42
CA HIS A 235 -8.12 -47.26 18.80
C HIS A 235 -9.38 -46.99 19.68
N LEU A 236 -10.05 -45.83 19.45
CA LEU A 236 -11.28 -45.55 20.14
C LEU A 236 -12.41 -46.54 19.80
N ASN A 237 -12.55 -46.90 18.51
CA ASN A 237 -13.51 -47.88 18.06
C ASN A 237 -13.23 -49.28 18.66
N GLN A 238 -11.95 -49.73 18.64
CA GLN A 238 -11.56 -50.97 19.26
C GLN A 238 -11.86 -51.03 20.75
N ARG A 239 -11.64 -49.94 21.47
CA ARG A 239 -12.03 -49.83 22.90
C ARG A 239 -13.54 -49.94 23.09
N SER A 240 -14.32 -49.25 22.25
CA SER A 240 -15.78 -49.31 22.33
C SER A 240 -16.31 -50.73 22.04
N GLU A 241 -15.77 -51.40 21.04
CA GLU A 241 -16.10 -52.80 20.68
C GLU A 241 -15.73 -53.74 21.84
N MET A 242 -14.53 -53.59 22.40
CA MET A 242 -14.10 -54.38 23.57
C MET A 242 -15.01 -54.18 24.78
N LEU A 243 -15.35 -52.93 25.09
CA LEU A 243 -16.29 -52.64 26.22
C LEU A 243 -17.70 -53.22 25.98
N SER A 244 -18.19 -53.13 24.74
CA SER A 244 -19.47 -53.73 24.34
C SER A 244 -19.45 -55.26 24.47
N GLY A 245 -18.36 -55.93 24.00
CA GLY A 245 -18.14 -57.36 24.13
C GLY A 245 -18.11 -57.80 25.62
N ILE A 246 -17.30 -57.12 26.44
CA ILE A 246 -17.23 -57.39 27.89
C ILE A 246 -18.60 -57.22 28.54
N SER A 247 -19.33 -56.15 28.19
CA SER A 247 -20.69 -55.91 28.75
C SER A 247 -21.65 -57.02 28.37
N HIS A 248 -21.58 -57.52 27.15
CA HIS A 248 -22.38 -58.66 26.65
C HIS A 248 -22.03 -59.94 27.43
N ASP A 249 -20.74 -60.25 27.54
CA ASP A 249 -20.26 -61.49 28.17
C ASP A 249 -20.52 -61.51 29.69
N LEU A 250 -20.51 -60.37 30.32
CA LEU A 250 -20.90 -60.21 31.73
C LEU A 250 -22.42 -60.34 31.96
N ARG A 251 -23.26 -59.99 30.99
CA ARG A 251 -24.71 -60.07 31.11
C ARG A 251 -25.19 -61.47 31.33
N THR A 252 -24.60 -62.47 30.62
CA THR A 252 -25.02 -63.86 30.72
C THR A 252 -24.81 -64.48 32.11
N PRO A 253 -23.64 -64.41 32.77
CA PRO A 253 -23.43 -64.94 34.11
C PRO A 253 -24.25 -64.15 35.18
N LEU A 254 -24.36 -62.82 35.02
CA LEU A 254 -25.19 -62.01 35.91
C LEU A 254 -26.67 -62.40 35.84
N THR A 255 -27.21 -62.69 34.68
CA THR A 255 -28.55 -63.17 34.48
C THR A 255 -28.77 -64.57 35.13
N ARG A 256 -27.77 -65.46 34.96
CA ARG A 256 -27.77 -66.78 35.61
C ARG A 256 -27.75 -66.67 37.13
N MET A 257 -26.88 -65.83 37.71
CA MET A 257 -26.84 -65.55 39.15
C MET A 257 -28.15 -64.94 39.62
N LYS A 258 -28.74 -64.01 38.93
CA LYS A 258 -30.02 -63.39 39.22
C LYS A 258 -31.15 -64.45 39.27
N LEU A 259 -31.15 -65.38 38.33
CA LEU A 259 -32.12 -66.52 38.32
C LEU A 259 -31.86 -67.44 39.48
N GLN A 260 -30.64 -67.82 39.81
CA GLN A 260 -30.28 -68.67 40.92
C GLN A 260 -30.75 -68.03 42.27
N ILE A 261 -30.48 -66.75 42.45
CA ILE A 261 -30.96 -65.99 43.65
C ILE A 261 -32.49 -66.01 43.75
N ALA A 262 -33.24 -65.93 42.64
CA ALA A 262 -34.67 -65.95 42.63
C ALA A 262 -35.26 -67.33 43.07
N PHE A 263 -34.50 -68.42 43.00
CA PHE A 263 -34.85 -69.74 43.44
C PHE A 263 -34.51 -70.01 44.91
N ILE A 264 -33.81 -69.12 45.61
CA ILE A 264 -33.49 -69.24 47.05
C ILE A 264 -34.74 -68.91 47.85
N LYS A 265 -35.18 -69.83 48.65
CA LYS A 265 -36.38 -69.67 49.51
C LYS A 265 -36.21 -68.69 50.69
N ASP A 266 -34.98 -68.37 51.06
CA ASP A 266 -34.68 -67.46 52.15
C ASP A 266 -34.54 -66.02 51.62
N LYS A 267 -35.56 -65.21 51.94
CA LYS A 267 -35.64 -63.78 51.46
C LYS A 267 -34.52 -62.88 51.94
N GLN A 268 -33.97 -63.14 53.14
CA GLN A 268 -32.90 -62.25 53.67
C GLN A 268 -31.54 -62.54 52.94
N LEU A 269 -31.24 -63.77 52.61
CA LEU A 269 -30.04 -64.13 51.84
C LEU A 269 -30.14 -63.64 50.38
N ALA A 270 -31.30 -63.66 49.77
CA ALA A 270 -31.56 -63.18 48.43
C ALA A 270 -31.38 -61.68 48.33
N LEU A 271 -31.82 -60.86 49.29
CA LEU A 271 -31.66 -59.39 49.36
C LEU A 271 -30.19 -58.97 49.53
N SER A 272 -29.44 -59.67 50.37
CA SER A 272 -28.01 -59.45 50.58
C SER A 272 -27.18 -59.67 49.32
N LEU A 273 -27.52 -60.63 48.49
CA LEU A 273 -26.82 -60.93 47.21
C LEU A 273 -27.19 -59.97 46.06
N ILE A 274 -28.39 -59.38 46.11
CA ILE A 274 -28.76 -58.36 45.09
C ILE A 274 -28.08 -57.02 45.32
N HIS A 275 -27.68 -56.73 46.55
CA HIS A 275 -27.01 -55.46 46.92
C HIS A 275 -25.52 -55.45 46.65
N ILE A 276 -24.85 -56.51 46.27
CA ILE A 276 -23.49 -56.63 45.86
C ILE A 276 -23.43 -56.41 44.33
#